data_3342a003cbb430359f796680fc9e0043
#
_entry.id   3342a003cbb430359f796680fc9e0043
#
_cell.length_a   1.000
_cell.length_b   1.000
_cell.length_c   1.000
_cell.angle_alpha   90.00
_cell.angle_beta   90.00
_cell.angle_gamma   90.00
#
_symmetry.space_group_name_H-M   'P 1'
#
loop_
_entity.id
_entity.type
_entity.pdbx_description
1 polymer ?
#
loop_
_entity_poly.entity_id
_entity_poly.type
_entity_poly.pdbx_seq_one_letter_code
_entity_poly.pdbx_strand_id
1 'polypeptide(L)'
;CGTLMGGLSKILTECEHDVSGSDLNFYEPMSSQLEALKIDLVKGYERLPDADLYVIGNALSRGNPCVEKILEENLDYISGPEMLGKIIKSKKVIAVSGTHGKTTVSAMTASILQSKYGDVGYLIGGVLGDGSWSARLGSNEYFIVEADEYDSAFFDKRSKFIHYFPNILAINNIEFCLLYTSPSPRDTIRS
;
A
#
# COMPACT_ATOMS: atom_id res chain seq x y z
N CYS A 1 -6.89 -8.07 4.59
CA CYS A 1 -6.43 -6.82 4.03
C CYS A 1 -4.95 -6.60 4.39
N GLY A 2 -4.12 -6.37 3.39
CA GLY A 2 -2.69 -6.16 3.57
C GLY A 2 -2.36 -4.74 4.05
N THR A 3 -1.17 -4.54 4.65
CA THR A 3 -0.74 -3.28 5.25
C THR A 3 -0.76 -2.10 4.27
N LEU A 4 -0.34 -2.33 3.02
CA LEU A 4 -0.38 -1.28 1.99
C LEU A 4 -1.80 -0.78 1.74
N MET A 5 -2.74 -1.71 1.50
CA MET A 5 -4.12 -1.34 1.16
C MET A 5 -4.84 -0.73 2.36
N GLY A 6 -4.64 -1.26 3.57
CA GLY A 6 -5.21 -0.68 4.78
C GLY A 6 -4.66 0.71 5.09
N GLY A 7 -3.34 0.89 4.96
CA GLY A 7 -2.72 2.21 5.12
C GLY A 7 -3.16 3.21 4.05
N LEU A 8 -3.32 2.77 2.80
CA LEU A 8 -3.85 3.60 1.72
C LEU A 8 -5.30 4.01 1.98
N SER A 9 -6.14 3.08 2.47
CA SER A 9 -7.53 3.38 2.85
C SER A 9 -7.59 4.49 3.90
N LYS A 10 -6.71 4.44 4.91
CA LYS A 10 -6.60 5.53 5.90
C LYS A 10 -6.21 6.87 5.25
N ILE A 11 -5.20 6.88 4.40
CA ILE A 11 -4.76 8.11 3.72
C ILE A 11 -5.88 8.68 2.84
N LEU A 12 -6.64 7.82 2.13
CA LEU A 12 -7.78 8.24 1.33
C LEU A 12 -8.89 8.86 2.19
N THR A 13 -9.17 8.27 3.36
CA THR A 13 -10.12 8.86 4.33
C THR A 13 -9.63 10.21 4.85
N GLU A 14 -8.33 10.38 5.09
CA GLU A 14 -7.73 11.68 5.45
C GLU A 14 -7.79 12.70 4.30
N CYS A 15 -7.91 12.24 3.06
CA CYS A 15 -8.18 13.07 1.87
C CYS A 15 -9.68 13.32 1.65
N GLU A 16 -10.55 12.99 2.60
CA GLU A 16 -12.01 13.17 2.54
C GLU A 16 -12.71 12.35 1.43
N HIS A 17 -12.08 11.24 0.99
CA HIS A 17 -12.73 10.27 0.11
C HIS A 17 -13.64 9.35 0.91
N ASP A 18 -14.77 8.97 0.32
CA ASP A 18 -15.61 7.88 0.80
C ASP A 18 -14.97 6.54 0.38
N VAL A 19 -14.60 5.73 1.36
CA VAL A 19 -13.81 4.51 1.14
C VAL A 19 -14.60 3.29 1.56
N SER A 20 -14.69 2.32 0.67
CA SER A 20 -15.17 0.97 0.96
C SER A 20 -14.14 -0.07 0.53
N GLY A 21 -14.25 -1.29 1.01
CA GLY A 21 -13.28 -2.32 0.65
C GLY A 21 -13.83 -3.74 0.73
N SER A 22 -13.26 -4.63 -0.08
CA SER A 22 -13.55 -6.07 -0.08
C SER A 22 -12.28 -6.87 0.10
N ASP A 23 -12.30 -7.86 0.99
CA ASP A 23 -11.21 -8.83 1.15
C ASP A 23 -11.76 -10.15 1.71
N LEU A 24 -11.08 -11.26 1.43
CA LEU A 24 -11.44 -12.56 1.99
C LEU A 24 -11.37 -12.57 3.51
N ASN A 25 -10.33 -11.95 4.05
CA ASN A 25 -10.08 -11.94 5.47
C ASN A 25 -9.51 -10.60 5.93
N PHE A 26 -9.95 -10.18 7.10
CA PHE A 26 -9.43 -9.03 7.82
C PHE A 26 -8.74 -9.55 9.08
N TYR A 27 -7.46 -9.25 9.25
CA TYR A 27 -6.64 -9.69 10.38
C TYR A 27 -6.18 -8.50 11.21
N GLU A 28 -6.04 -8.74 12.51
CA GLU A 28 -5.45 -7.77 13.42
C GLU A 28 -3.97 -7.47 13.07
N PRO A 29 -3.53 -6.23 13.28
CA PRO A 29 -4.24 -5.06 13.82
C PRO A 29 -5.05 -4.27 12.78
N MET A 30 -5.01 -4.66 11.51
CA MET A 30 -5.62 -3.90 10.40
C MET A 30 -7.15 -3.89 10.47
N SER A 31 -7.78 -5.01 10.90
CA SER A 31 -9.24 -5.09 11.05
C SER A 31 -9.76 -4.01 11.99
N SER A 32 -9.25 -3.96 13.22
CA SER A 32 -9.65 -2.95 14.21
C SER A 32 -9.35 -1.53 13.75
N GLN A 33 -8.26 -1.34 13.03
CA GLN A 33 -7.90 -0.05 12.48
C GLN A 33 -8.92 0.42 11.42
N LEU A 34 -9.31 -0.42 10.47
CA LEU A 34 -10.28 -0.08 9.44
C LEU A 34 -11.68 0.14 10.01
N GLU A 35 -12.09 -0.65 11.00
CA GLU A 35 -13.34 -0.46 11.73
C GLU A 35 -13.39 0.90 12.45
N ALA A 36 -12.29 1.31 13.07
CA ALA A 36 -12.19 2.63 13.72
C ALA A 36 -12.37 3.80 12.73
N LEU A 37 -12.02 3.60 11.45
CA LEU A 37 -12.26 4.57 10.37
C LEU A 37 -13.69 4.53 9.82
N LYS A 38 -14.52 3.58 10.27
CA LYS A 38 -15.88 3.36 9.77
C LYS A 38 -15.96 3.08 8.26
N ILE A 39 -14.91 2.45 7.72
CA ILE A 39 -14.87 2.01 6.33
C ILE A 39 -15.83 0.84 6.17
N ASP A 40 -16.70 0.89 5.15
CA ASP A 40 -17.60 -0.24 4.82
C ASP A 40 -16.78 -1.42 4.27
N LEU A 41 -16.68 -2.47 5.06
CA LEU A 41 -15.87 -3.66 4.76
C LEU A 41 -16.78 -4.83 4.36
N VAL A 42 -16.63 -5.27 3.12
CA VAL A 42 -17.32 -6.45 2.60
C VAL A 42 -16.41 -7.67 2.71
N LYS A 43 -16.81 -8.67 3.48
CA LYS A 43 -16.10 -9.93 3.55
C LYS A 43 -16.37 -10.78 2.32
N GLY A 44 -15.32 -11.19 1.63
CA GLY A 44 -15.41 -11.96 0.39
C GLY A 44 -15.40 -11.06 -0.85
N TYR A 45 -15.60 -11.69 -2.00
CA TYR A 45 -15.57 -11.03 -3.32
C TYR A 45 -16.85 -11.23 -4.12
N GLU A 46 -17.93 -11.68 -3.45
CA GLU A 46 -19.24 -11.92 -4.08
C GLU A 46 -19.96 -10.62 -4.44
N ARG A 47 -19.65 -9.56 -3.72
CA ARG A 47 -20.23 -8.24 -3.94
C ARG A 47 -19.13 -7.21 -4.15
N LEU A 48 -19.18 -6.52 -5.28
CA LEU A 48 -18.36 -5.35 -5.56
C LEU A 48 -19.15 -4.11 -5.09
N PRO A 49 -18.66 -3.33 -4.10
CA PRO A 49 -19.26 -2.04 -3.76
C PRO A 49 -19.23 -1.07 -4.95
N ASP A 50 -20.22 -0.20 -5.06
CA ASP A 50 -20.21 0.85 -6.08
C ASP A 50 -19.17 1.91 -5.72
N ALA A 51 -18.38 2.32 -6.71
CA ALA A 51 -17.35 3.34 -6.54
C ALA A 51 -17.01 4.02 -7.88
N ASP A 52 -16.51 5.25 -7.82
CA ASP A 52 -16.02 5.97 -9.00
C ASP A 52 -14.66 5.43 -9.49
N LEU A 53 -13.87 4.82 -8.58
CA LEU A 53 -12.55 4.28 -8.89
C LEU A 53 -12.25 3.05 -8.01
N TYR A 54 -11.79 1.99 -8.66
CA TYR A 54 -11.42 0.75 -7.98
C TYR A 54 -9.90 0.64 -7.81
N VAL A 55 -9.44 0.51 -6.56
CA VAL A 55 -8.02 0.32 -6.27
C VAL A 55 -7.75 -1.16 -6.03
N ILE A 56 -7.02 -1.80 -6.94
CA ILE A 56 -6.77 -3.24 -6.93
C ILE A 56 -5.43 -3.54 -6.27
N GLY A 57 -5.46 -4.33 -5.20
CA GLY A 57 -4.26 -4.80 -4.49
C GLY A 57 -3.48 -5.84 -5.29
N ASN A 58 -2.17 -5.93 -5.05
CA ASN A 58 -1.27 -6.83 -5.79
C ASN A 58 -1.52 -8.34 -5.54
N ALA A 59 -2.23 -8.69 -4.49
CA ALA A 59 -2.59 -10.07 -4.20
C ALA A 59 -3.75 -10.59 -5.08
N LEU A 60 -4.49 -9.70 -5.71
CA LEU A 60 -5.61 -10.06 -6.58
C LEU A 60 -5.14 -10.33 -8.01
N SER A 61 -5.82 -11.23 -8.70
CA SER A 61 -5.51 -11.64 -10.07
C SER A 61 -6.80 -11.96 -10.85
N ARG A 62 -6.64 -12.27 -12.13
CA ARG A 62 -7.72 -12.81 -12.96
C ARG A 62 -8.35 -14.03 -12.29
N GLY A 63 -9.66 -14.20 -12.45
CA GLY A 63 -10.45 -15.21 -11.76
C GLY A 63 -11.05 -14.76 -10.42
N ASN A 64 -10.66 -13.61 -9.88
CA ASN A 64 -11.32 -13.02 -8.72
C ASN A 64 -12.65 -12.37 -9.14
N PRO A 65 -13.80 -12.68 -8.51
CA PRO A 65 -15.12 -12.18 -8.94
C PRO A 65 -15.21 -10.66 -9.06
N CYS A 66 -14.65 -9.91 -8.08
CA CYS A 66 -14.63 -8.46 -8.15
C CYS A 66 -13.74 -7.95 -9.31
N VAL A 67 -12.58 -8.56 -9.53
CA VAL A 67 -11.69 -8.19 -10.63
C VAL A 67 -12.35 -8.46 -11.98
N GLU A 68 -12.97 -9.62 -12.16
CA GLU A 68 -13.66 -9.95 -13.42
C GLU A 68 -14.79 -8.96 -13.69
N LYS A 69 -15.60 -8.63 -12.67
CA LYS A 69 -16.69 -7.66 -12.83
C LYS A 69 -16.17 -6.27 -13.22
N ILE A 70 -15.09 -5.78 -12.58
CA ILE A 70 -14.46 -4.50 -12.94
C ILE A 70 -14.06 -4.48 -14.42
N LEU A 71 -13.48 -5.59 -14.92
CA LEU A 71 -13.01 -5.69 -16.30
C LEU A 71 -14.17 -5.85 -17.28
N GLU A 72 -15.18 -6.67 -16.97
CA GLU A 72 -16.34 -6.91 -17.83
C GLU A 72 -17.20 -5.66 -18.01
N GLU A 73 -17.40 -4.89 -16.93
CA GLU A 73 -18.17 -3.65 -16.95
C GLU A 73 -17.34 -2.43 -17.37
N ASN A 74 -16.04 -2.63 -17.68
CA ASN A 74 -15.09 -1.56 -18.08
C ASN A 74 -15.07 -0.40 -17.11
N LEU A 75 -15.06 -0.71 -15.80
CA LEU A 75 -15.00 0.27 -14.71
C LEU A 75 -13.59 0.81 -14.55
N ASP A 76 -13.47 2.04 -14.05
CA ASP A 76 -12.16 2.66 -13.81
C ASP A 76 -11.41 1.98 -12.66
N TYR A 77 -10.17 1.56 -12.91
CA TYR A 77 -9.34 0.93 -11.90
C TYR A 77 -7.86 1.34 -11.97
N ILE A 78 -7.19 1.21 -10.83
CA ILE A 78 -5.80 1.62 -10.63
C ILE A 78 -5.11 0.68 -9.63
N SER A 79 -3.80 0.61 -9.62
CA SER A 79 -3.06 -0.10 -8.58
C SER A 79 -2.92 0.73 -7.29
N GLY A 80 -2.77 0.04 -6.14
CA GLY A 80 -2.53 0.73 -4.87
C GLY A 80 -1.31 1.66 -4.90
N PRO A 81 -0.13 1.22 -5.40
CA PRO A 81 1.04 2.08 -5.54
C PRO A 81 0.82 3.29 -6.45
N GLU A 82 0.11 3.13 -7.57
CA GLU A 82 -0.18 4.25 -8.45
C GLU A 82 -1.13 5.26 -7.78
N MET A 83 -2.15 4.79 -7.06
CA MET A 83 -3.06 5.67 -6.31
C MET A 83 -2.30 6.46 -5.25
N LEU A 84 -1.45 5.79 -4.45
CA LEU A 84 -0.61 6.48 -3.48
C LEU A 84 0.29 7.52 -4.15
N GLY A 85 0.94 7.17 -5.26
CA GLY A 85 1.79 8.09 -6.02
C GLY A 85 1.06 9.36 -6.48
N LYS A 86 -0.21 9.24 -6.89
CA LYS A 86 -1.05 10.40 -7.26
C LYS A 86 -1.31 11.31 -6.05
N ILE A 87 -1.61 10.73 -4.89
CA ILE A 87 -1.89 11.50 -3.65
C ILE A 87 -0.63 12.25 -3.19
N ILE A 88 0.51 11.58 -3.15
CA ILE A 88 1.75 12.15 -2.60
C ILE A 88 2.58 12.94 -3.61
N LYS A 89 2.08 13.15 -4.82
CA LYS A 89 2.81 13.79 -5.95
C LYS A 89 3.40 15.16 -5.59
N SER A 90 2.74 15.92 -4.74
CA SER A 90 3.20 17.26 -4.30
C SER A 90 4.18 17.21 -3.14
N LYS A 91 4.42 16.02 -2.55
CA LYS A 91 5.29 15.85 -1.40
C LYS A 91 6.72 15.50 -1.81
N LYS A 92 7.67 15.76 -0.92
CA LYS A 92 9.05 15.27 -1.02
C LYS A 92 9.11 13.83 -0.53
N VAL A 93 9.10 12.88 -1.45
CA VAL A 93 9.01 11.45 -1.16
C VAL A 93 10.38 10.88 -0.86
N ILE A 94 10.49 10.19 0.28
CA ILE A 94 11.63 9.39 0.70
C ILE A 94 11.19 7.93 0.67
N ALA A 95 11.69 7.17 -0.31
CA ALA A 95 11.40 5.75 -0.43
C ALA A 95 12.53 4.92 0.18
N VAL A 96 12.16 3.91 0.97
CA VAL A 96 13.10 2.95 1.54
C VAL A 96 12.86 1.59 0.92
N SER A 97 13.87 1.07 0.23
CA SER A 97 13.86 -0.24 -0.42
C SER A 97 14.98 -1.13 0.12
N GLY A 98 14.97 -2.39 -0.27
CA GLY A 98 15.98 -3.38 0.10
C GLY A 98 15.37 -4.71 0.52
N THR A 99 16.21 -5.73 0.64
CA THR A 99 15.78 -7.08 0.99
C THR A 99 15.27 -7.16 2.43
N HIS A 100 16.02 -6.59 3.38
CA HIS A 100 15.70 -6.63 4.81
C HIS A 100 15.75 -5.24 5.43
N GLY A 101 15.02 -5.04 6.54
CA GLY A 101 15.08 -3.85 7.36
C GLY A 101 14.34 -2.62 6.81
N LYS A 102 13.61 -2.74 5.69
CA LYS A 102 12.81 -1.64 5.11
C LYS A 102 11.92 -0.97 6.14
N THR A 103 11.10 -1.75 6.82
CA THR A 103 10.16 -1.27 7.85
C THR A 103 10.87 -0.53 8.99
N THR A 104 11.96 -1.09 9.49
CA THR A 104 12.74 -0.47 10.57
C THR A 104 13.34 0.86 10.15
N VAL A 105 14.00 0.91 8.99
CA VAL A 105 14.61 2.13 8.44
C VAL A 105 13.55 3.18 8.14
N SER A 106 12.42 2.80 7.55
CA SER A 106 11.29 3.70 7.28
C SER A 106 10.73 4.29 8.58
N ALA A 107 10.52 3.45 9.61
CA ALA A 107 10.00 3.89 10.91
C ALA A 107 10.97 4.85 11.61
N MET A 108 12.27 4.53 11.62
CA MET A 108 13.29 5.42 12.19
C MET A 108 13.35 6.75 11.43
N THR A 109 13.31 6.71 10.10
CA THR A 109 13.32 7.91 9.25
C THR A 109 12.08 8.78 9.54
N ALA A 110 10.90 8.17 9.60
CA ALA A 110 9.68 8.88 9.94
C ALA A 110 9.76 9.53 11.32
N SER A 111 10.23 8.81 12.33
CA SER A 111 10.39 9.32 13.70
C SER A 111 11.37 10.51 13.78
N ILE A 112 12.52 10.41 13.12
CA ILE A 112 13.53 11.49 13.07
C ILE A 112 12.96 12.72 12.37
N LEU A 113 12.32 12.55 11.22
CA LEU A 113 11.76 13.67 10.48
C LEU A 113 10.56 14.30 11.21
N GLN A 114 9.75 13.48 11.87
CA GLN A 114 8.62 13.95 12.69
C GLN A 114 9.10 14.79 13.88
N SER A 115 10.19 14.37 14.54
CA SER A 115 10.81 15.15 15.62
C SER A 115 11.36 16.50 15.13
N LYS A 116 11.86 16.57 13.91
CA LYS A 116 12.50 17.78 13.35
C LYS A 116 11.52 18.71 12.64
N TYR A 117 10.58 18.16 11.90
CA TYR A 117 9.73 18.90 10.97
C TYR A 117 8.23 18.83 11.30
N GLY A 118 7.86 18.13 12.38
CA GLY A 118 6.48 17.99 12.81
C GLY A 118 5.73 16.92 12.03
N ASP A 119 4.51 17.19 11.62
CA ASP A 119 3.55 16.24 11.09
C ASP A 119 3.90 15.73 9.67
N VAL A 120 4.89 14.84 9.57
CA VAL A 120 5.28 14.19 8.31
C VAL A 120 4.34 13.05 7.94
N GLY A 121 4.13 12.85 6.64
CA GLY A 121 3.36 11.71 6.14
C GLY A 121 4.20 10.44 6.05
N TYR A 122 3.56 9.29 6.16
CA TYR A 122 4.22 7.99 5.93
C TYR A 122 3.24 6.88 5.60
N LEU A 123 3.77 5.84 4.93
CA LEU A 123 3.14 4.53 4.78
C LEU A 123 4.22 3.46 4.94
N ILE A 124 4.13 2.69 6.02
CA ILE A 124 5.15 1.75 6.50
C ILE A 124 4.51 0.37 6.70
N GLY A 125 5.26 -0.71 6.45
CA GLY A 125 4.78 -2.08 6.50
C GLY A 125 4.43 -2.63 7.90
N GLY A 126 4.62 -1.86 8.97
CA GLY A 126 4.36 -2.26 10.35
C GLY A 126 3.72 -1.17 11.18
N VAL A 127 3.31 -1.51 12.40
CA VAL A 127 2.83 -0.56 13.40
C VAL A 127 4.04 0.09 14.07
N LEU A 128 4.05 1.41 14.21
CA LEU A 128 5.08 2.11 14.97
C LEU A 128 5.03 1.69 16.45
N GLY A 129 6.17 1.73 17.13
CA GLY A 129 6.31 1.23 18.50
C GLY A 129 5.44 1.93 19.56
N ASP A 130 4.86 3.07 19.23
CA ASP A 130 3.90 3.83 20.04
C ASP A 130 2.44 3.41 19.83
N GLY A 131 2.19 2.36 19.02
CA GLY A 131 0.85 1.90 18.68
C GLY A 131 0.14 2.75 17.63
N SER A 132 0.83 3.73 17.03
CA SER A 132 0.27 4.56 15.99
C SER A 132 0.03 3.76 14.70
N TRP A 133 -0.81 4.31 13.84
CA TRP A 133 -1.15 3.71 12.54
C TRP A 133 0.09 3.48 11.67
N SER A 134 0.00 2.47 10.80
CA SER A 134 1.04 2.21 9.78
C SER A 134 1.10 3.27 8.68
N ALA A 135 0.13 4.18 8.64
CA ALA A 135 0.03 5.21 7.62
C ALA A 135 -0.62 6.49 8.15
N ARG A 136 -0.22 7.61 7.59
CA ARG A 136 -0.86 8.94 7.72
C ARG A 136 -0.44 9.82 6.55
N LEU A 137 -1.31 10.73 6.13
CA LEU A 137 -0.98 11.70 5.06
C LEU A 137 0.02 12.75 5.54
N GLY A 138 -0.14 13.24 6.77
CA GLY A 138 0.63 14.33 7.34
C GLY A 138 0.42 15.66 6.61
N SER A 139 0.55 16.76 7.31
CA SER A 139 0.45 18.11 6.73
C SER A 139 1.77 18.65 6.20
N ASN A 140 2.90 18.02 6.60
CA ASN A 140 4.24 18.44 6.17
C ASN A 140 4.52 18.03 4.71
N GLU A 141 5.52 18.69 4.10
CA GLU A 141 5.95 18.39 2.71
C GLU A 141 6.63 17.03 2.56
N TYR A 142 7.13 16.41 3.63
CA TYR A 142 7.82 15.12 3.56
C TYR A 142 6.86 13.94 3.68
N PHE A 143 7.13 12.90 2.89
CA PHE A 143 6.42 11.64 2.95
C PHE A 143 7.39 10.47 2.87
N ILE A 144 7.32 9.56 3.84
CA ILE A 144 8.16 8.38 3.92
C ILE A 144 7.36 7.17 3.47
N VAL A 145 7.89 6.39 2.54
CA VAL A 145 7.23 5.18 2.05
C VAL A 145 8.17 3.99 2.04
N GLU A 146 7.68 2.87 2.54
CA GLU A 146 8.33 1.58 2.32
C GLU A 146 8.02 1.11 0.90
N ALA A 147 9.07 0.86 0.12
CA ALA A 147 8.96 0.57 -1.30
C ALA A 147 9.53 -0.82 -1.62
N ASP A 148 8.61 -1.74 -1.94
CA ASP A 148 8.99 -3.08 -2.36
C ASP A 148 9.37 -3.11 -3.84
N GLU A 149 10.19 -4.09 -4.19
CA GLU A 149 10.56 -4.45 -5.57
C GLU A 149 9.47 -5.26 -6.30
N TYR A 150 8.44 -5.71 -5.62
CA TYR A 150 7.38 -6.55 -6.20
C TYR A 150 6.45 -5.78 -7.14
N ASP A 151 5.80 -6.54 -8.02
CA ASP A 151 4.75 -6.05 -8.93
C ASP A 151 3.69 -5.23 -8.19
N SER A 152 3.26 -4.15 -8.79
CA SER A 152 2.24 -3.26 -8.23
C SER A 152 0.83 -3.87 -8.27
N ALA A 153 0.50 -4.60 -9.34
CA ALA A 153 -0.74 -5.33 -9.52
C ALA A 153 -0.59 -6.41 -10.61
N PHE A 154 -1.61 -7.24 -10.82
CA PHE A 154 -1.59 -8.26 -11.89
C PHE A 154 -1.47 -7.64 -13.29
N PHE A 155 -2.01 -6.45 -13.49
CA PHE A 155 -1.97 -5.68 -14.73
C PHE A 155 -0.80 -4.68 -14.79
N ASP A 156 -0.08 -4.46 -13.68
CA ASP A 156 1.04 -3.54 -13.60
C ASP A 156 2.26 -4.24 -12.98
N LYS A 157 3.23 -4.58 -13.84
CA LYS A 157 4.43 -5.33 -13.48
C LYS A 157 5.60 -4.44 -13.04
N ARG A 158 5.37 -3.13 -12.93
CA ARG A 158 6.37 -2.20 -12.41
C ARG A 158 6.50 -2.35 -10.90
N SER A 159 7.73 -2.19 -10.42
CA SER A 159 8.00 -2.12 -8.98
C SER A 159 7.29 -0.93 -8.34
N LYS A 160 6.84 -1.07 -7.10
CA LYS A 160 6.04 -0.05 -6.40
C LYS A 160 6.74 1.31 -6.32
N PHE A 161 8.06 1.34 -6.11
CA PHE A 161 8.81 2.59 -5.97
C PHE A 161 8.77 3.47 -7.23
N ILE A 162 8.56 2.89 -8.41
CA ILE A 162 8.43 3.65 -9.67
C ILE A 162 7.22 4.59 -9.62
N HIS A 163 6.12 4.15 -9.01
CA HIS A 163 4.91 4.95 -8.88
C HIS A 163 5.05 6.12 -7.90
N TYR A 164 5.96 6.01 -6.95
CA TYR A 164 6.12 7.01 -5.89
C TYR A 164 6.97 8.21 -6.30
N PHE A 165 7.71 8.12 -7.43
CA PHE A 165 8.62 9.16 -7.93
C PHE A 165 9.49 9.77 -6.81
N PRO A 166 10.26 8.95 -6.08
CA PRO A 166 10.94 9.40 -4.89
C PRO A 166 12.01 10.47 -5.20
N ASN A 167 12.07 11.50 -4.37
CA ASN A 167 13.14 12.49 -4.39
C ASN A 167 14.42 11.89 -3.79
N ILE A 168 14.26 10.98 -2.82
CA ILE A 168 15.34 10.23 -2.19
C ILE A 168 14.95 8.75 -2.16
N LEU A 169 15.81 7.90 -2.70
CA LEU A 169 15.69 6.45 -2.59
C LEU A 169 16.83 5.92 -1.72
N ALA A 170 16.49 5.41 -0.55
CA ALA A 170 17.40 4.70 0.33
C ALA A 170 17.31 3.20 0.06
N ILE A 171 18.41 2.59 -0.35
CA ILE A 171 18.50 1.14 -0.54
C ILE A 171 19.30 0.58 0.64
N ASN A 172 18.62 -0.10 1.56
CA ASN A 172 19.23 -0.57 2.79
C ASN A 172 20.22 -1.71 2.54
N ASN A 173 19.81 -2.71 1.76
CA ASN A 173 20.67 -3.81 1.31
C ASN A 173 20.09 -4.41 0.01
N ILE A 174 20.98 -5.05 -0.74
CA ILE A 174 20.60 -5.81 -1.94
C ILE A 174 21.21 -7.20 -1.79
N GLU A 175 20.35 -8.20 -1.64
CA GLU A 175 20.78 -9.60 -1.69
C GLU A 175 20.33 -10.19 -3.02
N PHE A 176 21.28 -10.78 -3.72
CA PHE A 176 21.06 -11.38 -5.05
C PHE A 176 20.02 -12.52 -5.03
N CYS A 177 19.72 -13.04 -3.84
CA CYS A 177 18.90 -14.23 -3.62
C CYS A 177 17.39 -14.00 -3.90
N LEU A 178 16.86 -12.79 -3.66
CA LEU A 178 15.41 -12.55 -3.73
C LEU A 178 14.86 -12.40 -5.15
N LEU A 179 15.65 -11.90 -6.09
CA LEU A 179 15.21 -11.72 -7.47
C LEU A 179 15.16 -13.02 -8.28
N TYR A 180 15.91 -14.07 -7.85
CA TYR A 180 16.09 -15.29 -8.63
C TYR A 180 15.76 -16.58 -7.88
N THR A 181 15.62 -16.60 -6.58
CA THR A 181 15.46 -17.83 -5.77
C THR A 181 14.22 -17.86 -4.89
N SER A 182 13.52 -16.75 -4.71
CA SER A 182 12.22 -16.77 -4.04
C SER A 182 11.17 -16.97 -5.13
N PRO A 183 10.53 -18.14 -5.22
CA PRO A 183 9.38 -18.26 -6.10
C PRO A 183 8.36 -17.23 -5.67
N SER A 184 7.91 -16.41 -6.60
CA SER A 184 6.73 -15.59 -6.41
C SER A 184 5.63 -16.51 -5.84
N PRO A 185 4.76 -16.06 -4.93
CA PRO A 185 3.60 -16.84 -4.52
C PRO A 185 2.77 -17.40 -5.70
N ARG A 186 3.01 -16.87 -6.91
CA ARG A 186 2.41 -17.35 -8.17
C ARG A 186 3.15 -18.52 -8.81
N ASP A 187 4.42 -18.75 -8.50
CA ASP A 187 5.22 -19.85 -9.10
C ASP A 187 4.97 -21.18 -8.41
N THR A 188 4.42 -21.18 -7.19
CA THR A 188 4.02 -22.37 -6.43
C THR A 188 2.70 -23.01 -6.91
N ILE A 189 2.00 -22.41 -7.88
CA ILE A 189 0.72 -22.94 -8.41
C ILE A 189 0.91 -23.69 -9.75
N ARG A 190 2.15 -23.89 -10.21
CA ARG A 190 2.47 -24.62 -11.44
C ARG A 190 3.23 -25.92 -11.17
N SER A 191 2.73 -26.76 -10.27
CA SER A 191 3.13 -28.16 -10.22
C SER A 191 1.91 -29.04 -9.98
#